data_ede2e15bbe21698c443bbc76b2d4c314
#
_entry.id   ede2e15bbe21698c443bbc76b2d4c314
#
_cell.length_a   1.000
_cell.length_b   1.000
_cell.length_c   1.000
_cell.angle_alpha   90.00
_cell.angle_beta   90.00
_cell.angle_gamma   90.00
#
_symmetry.space_group_name_H-M   'P 1'
#
loop_
_entity.id
_entity.type
_entity.pdbx_description
1 polymer ?
#
loop_
_entity_poly.entity_id
_entity_poly.type
_entity_poly.pdbx_seq_one_letter_code
_entity_poly.pdbx_strand_id
1 'polypeptide(L)'
;MQRGNGGGVDADAPMTNLRNAPNPSKPQTTIMYRLNAEAAVSLRIFDVNGRLVRTLFENSVQSPGEQNVPWDGKDDDGATIGAGKYFYQVQTPQKTATGKMVVVR
;
A
#
# COMPACT_ATOMS: atom_id res chain seq x y z
N MET A 1 32.15 -1.01 3.11
CA MET A 1 31.55 -1.43 3.02
C MET A 1 30.72 -1.66 2.53
N GLN A 2 30.72 -1.60 2.46
CA GLN A 2 29.93 -1.85 2.13
C GLN A 2 29.15 -2.15 1.72
N ARG A 3 29.01 -1.97 1.64
CA ARG A 3 28.23 -2.44 1.39
C ARG A 3 27.76 -2.90 0.55
N GLY A 4 27.85 -2.93 0.40
CA GLY A 4 27.41 -3.38 -0.26
C GLY A 4 26.97 -3.61 -0.95
N ASN A 5 26.93 -3.59 -1.12
CA ASN A 5 26.35 -3.97 -1.70
C ASN A 5 25.65 -4.39 -2.29
N GLY A 6 26.06 -4.13 -2.03
CA GLY A 6 25.44 -4.31 -3.27
C GLY A 6 24.17 -5.02 -3.18
N GLY A 7 24.18 -6.17 -3.30
CA GLY A 7 22.92 -6.84 -3.06
C GLY A 7 22.18 -6.25 -1.89
N GLY A 8 22.85 -5.46 -1.14
CA GLY A 8 22.22 -4.78 -0.05
C GLY A 8 21.11 -3.83 -0.42
N VAL A 9 20.93 -3.58 -1.71
CA VAL A 9 19.86 -2.69 -2.15
C VAL A 9 18.52 -3.08 -1.54
N ASP A 10 18.15 -4.35 -1.68
CA ASP A 10 16.86 -4.79 -1.17
C ASP A 10 16.88 -4.87 0.36
N ALA A 11 18.03 -5.15 0.93
CA ALA A 11 18.12 -5.19 2.39
C ALA A 11 17.91 -3.83 3.01
N ASP A 12 18.25 -2.77 2.28
CA ASP A 12 18.08 -1.40 2.76
C ASP A 12 16.67 -0.87 2.50
N ALA A 13 15.89 -1.53 1.67
CA ALA A 13 14.54 -1.09 1.38
C ALA A 13 13.61 -1.52 2.52
N PRO A 14 12.87 -0.58 3.13
CA PRO A 14 11.97 -0.95 4.22
C PRO A 14 10.79 -1.78 3.75
N MET A 15 10.43 -1.68 2.48
CA MET A 15 9.23 -2.32 1.96
C MET A 15 9.42 -2.69 0.51
N THR A 16 8.95 -3.89 0.13
CA THR A 16 9.06 -4.41 -1.23
C THR A 16 7.76 -5.08 -1.63
N ASN A 17 7.65 -5.39 -2.91
CA ASN A 17 6.62 -6.27 -3.45
C ASN A 17 5.20 -5.76 -3.21
N LEU A 18 4.99 -4.46 -3.39
CA LEU A 18 3.68 -3.84 -3.22
C LEU A 18 2.77 -4.24 -4.37
N ARG A 19 1.60 -4.80 -4.02
CA ARG A 19 0.62 -5.25 -4.99
C ARG A 19 -0.76 -5.35 -4.35
N ASN A 20 -1.78 -5.55 -5.15
CA ASN A 20 -3.12 -5.84 -4.64
C ASN A 20 -3.76 -6.95 -5.46
N ALA A 21 -4.64 -7.71 -4.82
CA ALA A 21 -5.41 -8.76 -5.50
C ALA A 21 -6.79 -8.87 -4.84
N PRO A 22 -7.83 -9.06 -5.63
CA PRO A 22 -7.85 -9.07 -7.09
C PRO A 22 -7.61 -7.68 -7.70
N ASN A 23 -7.08 -7.65 -8.92
CA ASN A 23 -6.92 -6.42 -9.69
C ASN A 23 -7.14 -6.80 -11.17
N PRO A 24 -8.27 -6.38 -11.78
CA PRO A 24 -9.29 -5.44 -11.26
C PRO A 24 -10.05 -5.96 -10.05
N SER A 25 -10.52 -5.06 -9.23
CA SER A 25 -11.29 -5.38 -8.02
C SER A 25 -12.76 -4.96 -8.16
N LYS A 26 -13.65 -5.51 -7.29
CA LYS A 26 -15.11 -5.26 -7.34
C LYS A 26 -15.68 -4.87 -5.99
N PRO A 27 -15.46 -3.74 -5.49
CA PRO A 27 -14.25 -2.97 -5.33
C PRO A 27 -13.31 -3.53 -4.27
N GLN A 28 -13.73 -4.54 -3.49
CA GLN A 28 -12.92 -5.12 -2.43
C GLN A 28 -11.63 -5.71 -2.97
N THR A 29 -10.55 -5.51 -2.26
CA THR A 29 -9.25 -6.04 -2.63
C THR A 29 -8.39 -6.18 -1.37
N THR A 30 -7.27 -6.86 -1.50
CA THR A 30 -6.27 -6.96 -0.44
C THR A 30 -4.99 -6.31 -0.94
N ILE A 31 -4.47 -5.38 -0.18
CA ILE A 31 -3.20 -4.73 -0.48
C ILE A 31 -2.12 -5.49 0.27
N MET A 32 -1.08 -5.89 -0.45
CA MET A 32 -0.03 -6.73 0.09
C MET A 32 1.32 -6.09 -0.14
N TYR A 33 2.18 -6.20 0.85
CA TYR A 33 3.56 -5.75 0.76
C TYR A 33 4.39 -6.50 1.78
N ARG A 34 5.70 -6.41 1.63
CA ARG A 34 6.62 -7.06 2.55
C ARG A 34 7.49 -6.01 3.22
N LEU A 35 7.59 -6.10 4.54
CA LEU A 35 8.51 -5.26 5.32
C LEU A 35 9.78 -6.05 5.60
N ASN A 36 10.92 -5.41 5.38
CA ASN A 36 12.22 -6.02 5.66
C ASN A 36 12.70 -5.72 7.07
N ALA A 37 12.06 -4.78 7.73
CA ALA A 37 12.34 -4.42 9.12
C ALA A 37 11.08 -3.84 9.72
N GLU A 38 11.01 -3.81 11.04
CA GLU A 38 9.92 -3.16 11.73
C GLU A 38 9.85 -1.70 11.30
N ALA A 39 8.64 -1.20 11.05
CA ALA A 39 8.45 0.16 10.59
C ALA A 39 7.08 0.69 10.97
N ALA A 40 6.99 2.00 11.12
CA ALA A 40 5.71 2.69 11.24
C ALA A 40 5.19 2.92 9.83
N VAL A 41 4.02 2.36 9.54
CA VAL A 41 3.46 2.32 8.19
C VAL A 41 2.16 3.10 8.13
N SER A 42 2.00 3.88 7.07
CA SER A 42 0.73 4.53 6.73
C SER A 42 0.27 4.04 5.38
N LEU A 43 -1.03 3.78 5.25
CA LEU A 43 -1.61 3.28 4.02
C LEU A 43 -2.83 4.10 3.65
N ARG A 44 -2.77 4.73 2.48
CA ARG A 44 -3.82 5.62 1.98
C ARG A 44 -4.19 5.29 0.56
N ILE A 45 -5.43 5.57 0.22
CA ILE A 45 -5.98 5.36 -1.13
C ILE A 45 -6.35 6.72 -1.70
N PHE A 46 -5.97 6.95 -2.96
CA PHE A 46 -6.24 8.20 -3.69
C PHE A 46 -6.95 7.90 -5.00
N ASP A 47 -7.73 8.86 -5.48
CA ASP A 47 -8.32 8.77 -6.82
C ASP A 47 -7.36 9.32 -7.88
N VAL A 48 -7.81 9.33 -9.16
CA VAL A 48 -6.95 9.77 -10.28
C VAL A 48 -6.60 11.25 -10.20
N ASN A 49 -7.35 12.03 -9.45
CA ASN A 49 -7.09 13.46 -9.28
C ASN A 49 -6.16 13.73 -8.09
N GLY A 50 -5.70 12.67 -7.42
CA GLY A 50 -4.83 12.81 -6.26
C GLY A 50 -5.58 13.12 -4.98
N ARG A 51 -6.91 13.02 -4.98
CA ARG A 51 -7.70 13.28 -3.78
C ARG A 51 -7.69 12.05 -2.88
N LEU A 52 -7.56 12.30 -1.59
CA LEU A 52 -7.59 11.22 -0.60
C LEU A 52 -9.00 10.62 -0.53
N VAL A 53 -9.06 9.31 -0.73
CA VAL A 53 -10.31 8.54 -0.68
C VAL A 53 -10.44 7.87 0.69
N ARG A 54 -9.37 7.25 1.16
CA ARG A 54 -9.40 6.49 2.40
C ARG A 54 -8.03 6.46 3.04
N THR A 55 -8.00 6.61 4.36
CA THR A 55 -6.83 6.30 5.17
C THR A 55 -7.13 5.01 5.92
N LEU A 56 -6.42 3.94 5.58
CA LEU A 56 -6.63 2.66 6.25
C LEU A 56 -5.98 2.65 7.63
N PHE A 57 -4.77 3.18 7.71
CA PHE A 57 -4.11 3.40 9.01
C PHE A 57 -2.96 4.39 8.84
N GLU A 58 -2.54 4.98 9.95
CA GLU A 58 -1.43 5.91 10.00
C GLU A 58 -0.48 5.52 11.11
N ASN A 59 0.81 5.55 10.80
CA ASN A 59 1.87 5.29 11.77
C ASN A 59 1.67 4.00 12.57
N SER A 60 1.16 2.97 11.89
CA SER A 60 0.95 1.66 12.50
C SER A 60 2.28 0.91 12.52
N VAL A 61 2.78 0.61 13.70
CA VAL A 61 4.03 -0.13 13.85
C VAL A 61 3.78 -1.58 13.47
N GLN A 62 4.50 -2.05 12.46
CA GLN A 62 4.32 -3.40 11.91
C GLN A 62 5.64 -4.15 11.91
N SER A 63 5.54 -5.44 12.15
CA SER A 63 6.70 -6.33 12.21
C SER A 63 7.18 -6.71 10.81
N PRO A 64 8.43 -7.15 10.67
CA PRO A 64 8.93 -7.64 9.38
C PRO A 64 8.09 -8.80 8.85
N GLY A 65 8.04 -8.94 7.54
CA GLY A 65 7.36 -10.03 6.87
C GLY A 65 6.25 -9.55 5.96
N GLU A 66 5.45 -10.50 5.48
CA GLU A 66 4.31 -10.21 4.61
C GLU A 66 3.21 -9.52 5.38
N GLN A 67 2.68 -8.46 4.77
CA GLN A 67 1.54 -7.74 5.30
C GLN A 67 0.39 -7.88 4.30
N ASN A 68 -0.80 -8.22 4.78
CA ASN A 68 -1.99 -8.38 3.96
C ASN A 68 -3.07 -7.49 4.56
N VAL A 69 -3.45 -6.45 3.84
CA VAL A 69 -4.39 -5.45 4.33
C VAL A 69 -5.65 -5.50 3.48
N PRO A 70 -6.73 -6.10 3.97
CA PRO A 70 -7.98 -6.09 3.23
C PRO A 70 -8.59 -4.70 3.25
N TRP A 71 -9.16 -4.30 2.12
CA TRP A 71 -9.89 -3.05 2.01
C TRP A 71 -11.28 -3.35 1.47
N ASP A 72 -12.27 -2.80 2.15
CA ASP A 72 -13.67 -3.05 1.83
C ASP A 72 -14.18 -2.24 0.64
N GLY A 73 -13.34 -1.39 0.06
CA GLY A 73 -13.75 -0.56 -1.08
C GLY A 73 -14.57 0.64 -0.69
N LYS A 74 -14.51 1.05 0.57
CA LYS A 74 -15.25 2.22 1.04
C LYS A 74 -14.32 3.38 1.31
N ASP A 75 -14.82 4.59 1.07
CA ASP A 75 -14.10 5.80 1.39
C ASP A 75 -14.18 6.09 2.90
N ASP A 76 -13.58 7.21 3.32
CA ASP A 76 -13.56 7.58 4.74
C ASP A 76 -14.95 7.90 5.30
N ASP A 77 -15.90 8.19 4.42
CA ASP A 77 -17.29 8.46 4.82
C ASP A 77 -18.15 7.20 4.85
N GLY A 78 -17.58 6.05 4.49
CA GLY A 78 -18.29 4.78 4.49
C GLY A 78 -19.04 4.48 3.21
N ALA A 79 -18.88 5.30 2.17
CA ALA A 79 -19.54 5.08 0.88
C ALA A 79 -18.66 4.18 0.00
N THR A 80 -19.30 3.26 -0.71
CA THR A 80 -18.60 2.40 -1.66
C THR A 80 -18.09 3.24 -2.83
N ILE A 81 -16.82 3.07 -3.18
CA ILE A 81 -16.21 3.84 -4.27
C ILE A 81 -16.76 3.41 -5.62
N GLY A 82 -16.71 4.32 -6.58
CA GLY A 82 -17.14 4.02 -7.95
C GLY A 82 -16.07 3.30 -8.74
N ALA A 83 -16.47 2.83 -9.92
CA ALA A 83 -15.53 2.23 -10.87
C ALA A 83 -14.53 3.29 -11.34
N GLY A 84 -13.28 2.88 -11.56
CA GLY A 84 -12.25 3.77 -12.03
C GLY A 84 -10.86 3.33 -11.59
N LYS A 85 -9.92 4.24 -11.75
CA LYS A 85 -8.53 4.00 -11.36
C LYS A 85 -8.26 4.66 -10.01
N TYR A 86 -7.53 3.95 -9.18
CA TYR A 86 -7.15 4.41 -7.85
C TYR A 86 -5.69 4.07 -7.59
N PHE A 87 -5.10 4.80 -6.63
CA PHE A 87 -3.72 4.57 -6.24
C PHE A 87 -3.69 4.29 -4.75
N TYR A 88 -2.95 3.27 -4.36
CA TYR A 88 -2.71 3.02 -2.94
C TYR A 88 -1.25 3.35 -2.64
N GLN A 89 -1.05 4.05 -1.53
CA GLN A 89 0.27 4.54 -1.15
C GLN A 89 0.63 3.97 0.21
N VAL A 90 1.76 3.28 0.26
CA VAL A 90 2.32 2.76 1.49
C VAL A 90 3.54 3.60 1.83
N GLN A 91 3.52 4.19 3.00
CA GLN A 91 4.57 5.10 3.44
C GLN A 91 5.21 4.62 4.72
N THR A 92 6.54 4.57 4.72
CA THR A 92 7.35 4.37 5.91
C THR A 92 8.26 5.58 6.08
N PRO A 93 8.97 5.73 7.21
CA PRO A 93 9.90 6.84 7.35
C PRO A 93 10.99 6.90 6.28
N GLN A 94 11.35 5.75 5.69
CA GLN A 94 12.41 5.68 4.71
C GLN A 94 11.94 5.65 3.28
N LYS A 95 10.67 5.31 3.04
CA LYS A 95 10.23 5.06 1.67
C LYS A 95 8.72 5.29 1.52
N THR A 96 8.34 5.78 0.35
CA THR A 96 6.95 5.82 -0.08
C THR A 96 6.85 5.03 -1.38
N ALA A 97 5.91 4.09 -1.43
CA ALA A 97 5.65 3.32 -2.63
C ALA A 97 4.18 3.45 -3.00
N THR A 98 3.91 3.48 -4.30
CA THR A 98 2.56 3.66 -4.81
C THR A 98 2.25 2.54 -5.78
N GLY A 99 1.08 1.94 -5.61
CA GLY A 99 0.55 0.95 -6.55
C GLY A 99 -0.71 1.49 -7.20
N LYS A 100 -1.03 0.95 -8.35
CA LYS A 100 -2.22 1.35 -9.12
C LYS A 100 -3.18 0.18 -9.17
N MET A 101 -4.46 0.47 -9.01
CA MET A 101 -5.49 -0.54 -9.14
C MET A 101 -6.65 -0.01 -9.97
N VAL A 102 -7.40 -0.95 -10.55
CA VAL A 102 -8.60 -0.66 -11.33
C VAL A 102 -9.79 -1.27 -10.59
N VAL A 103 -10.81 -0.46 -10.37
CA VAL A 103 -12.05 -0.91 -9.75
C VAL A 103 -13.11 -1.01 -10.84
N VAL A 104 -13.77 -2.16 -10.89
CA VAL A 104 -14.86 -2.43 -11.84
C VAL A 104 -16.12 -2.76 -11.07
N ARG A 105 -17.23 -2.74 -11.77
CA ARG A 105 -18.51 -3.12 -11.16
C ARG A 105 -18.81 -4.58 -11.39
#